data_dbb0eb0586b423bd37813fc89bc9af17
#
_entry.id   dbb0eb0586b423bd37813fc89bc9af17
#
_cell.length_a   1.000
_cell.length_b   1.000
_cell.length_c   1.000
_cell.angle_alpha   90.00
_cell.angle_beta   90.00
_cell.angle_gamma   90.00
#
_symmetry.space_group_name_H-M   'P 1'
#
loop_
_entity.id
_entity.type
_entity.pdbx_description
1 polymer ?
#
loop_
_entity_poly.entity_id
_entity_poly.type
_entity_poly.pdbx_seq_one_letter_code
_entity_poly.pdbx_strand_id
1 'polypeptide(L)'
;MKLQPIDIFIIGLYLVAMIVIGLVLKKKASKNMDSYFLGGKTLPFYMLGLSNASGQFDISGTMWMVTLAFIYGIKSAWVPWLWPVFNQIFLMVYLSVWLRRSNVLTGAEWIQTRFGKNKGASLSHTIVVIYALIGVLGFLSYGFIGVGKFMEIFFPWDFVSQYVPFDIPAEYVPHAYGIFFTAIATIYVMLGGMLSIVWTDVVQFAIMTVAGITIAGIAMMKVSPETIASIVPAGWDSLMPGWNLDLHWTDIFSDVNTKIMNDQFGLFGIFIMMMLFKGVFNSMAGPAPNYDMQKILSCRNGKEAALMSGSVPVILLIPRYLMIMGFTILALAFFKDLDLTTKTGAIDFELILPNAINQFVPVGVCGLLLAGLLAAFMSTFASTANAAPAYIVNDIYKKYI
;
A
#
# COMPACT_ATOMS: atom_id res chain seq x y z
N MET A 1 5.88 24.25 -0.17
CA MET A 1 6.44 24.37 -1.56
C MET A 1 5.25 24.27 -2.51
N LYS A 2 5.12 25.18 -3.46
CA LYS A 2 4.08 25.04 -4.50
C LYS A 2 4.64 24.12 -5.57
N LEU A 3 3.90 23.08 -5.96
CA LEU A 3 4.26 22.22 -7.08
C LEU A 3 4.56 23.07 -8.32
N GLN A 4 5.61 22.73 -9.01
CA GLN A 4 5.96 23.40 -10.26
C GLN A 4 5.16 22.80 -11.41
N PRO A 5 4.94 23.54 -12.52
CA PRO A 5 4.17 23.04 -13.67
C PRO A 5 4.65 21.69 -14.20
N ILE A 6 5.97 21.42 -14.13
CA ILE A 6 6.53 20.13 -14.55
C ILE A 6 6.11 18.97 -13.65
N ASP A 7 6.00 19.20 -12.33
CA ASP A 7 5.53 18.18 -11.39
C ASP A 7 4.06 17.82 -11.66
N ILE A 8 3.23 18.84 -11.89
CA ILE A 8 1.81 18.67 -12.24
C ILE A 8 1.67 17.94 -13.58
N PHE A 9 2.53 18.29 -14.56
CA PHE A 9 2.55 17.61 -15.86
C PHE A 9 2.90 16.12 -15.73
N ILE A 10 3.91 15.76 -14.92
CA ILE A 10 4.31 14.37 -14.68
C ILE A 10 3.15 13.58 -14.04
N ILE A 11 2.50 14.15 -13.01
CA ILE A 11 1.34 13.54 -12.35
C ILE A 11 0.20 13.37 -13.35
N GLY A 12 -0.11 14.41 -14.13
CA GLY A 12 -1.16 14.36 -15.15
C GLY A 12 -0.88 13.32 -16.23
N LEU A 13 0.36 13.24 -16.72
CA LEU A 13 0.79 12.23 -17.69
C LEU A 13 0.62 10.81 -17.14
N TYR A 14 0.99 10.60 -15.88
CA TYR A 14 0.78 9.33 -15.19
C TYR A 14 -0.71 8.96 -15.16
N LEU A 15 -1.60 9.86 -14.71
CA LEU A 15 -3.04 9.59 -14.62
C LEU A 15 -3.66 9.28 -15.98
N VAL A 16 -3.28 10.02 -17.03
CA VAL A 16 -3.71 9.77 -18.42
C VAL A 16 -3.23 8.40 -18.89
N ALA A 17 -1.98 8.04 -18.62
CA ALA A 17 -1.43 6.73 -19.00
C ALA A 17 -2.23 5.57 -18.38
N MET A 18 -2.69 5.69 -17.13
CA MET A 18 -3.51 4.67 -16.47
C MET A 18 -4.85 4.48 -17.19
N ILE A 19 -5.52 5.55 -17.57
CA ILE A 19 -6.77 5.49 -18.31
C ILE A 19 -6.56 4.88 -19.71
N VAL A 20 -5.49 5.27 -20.39
CA VAL A 20 -5.14 4.73 -21.72
C VAL A 20 -4.91 3.22 -21.67
N ILE A 21 -4.18 2.73 -20.67
CA ILE A 21 -3.98 1.28 -20.46
C ILE A 21 -5.35 0.58 -20.30
N GLY A 22 -6.24 1.15 -19.48
CA GLY A 22 -7.60 0.61 -19.31
C GLY A 22 -8.38 0.53 -20.63
N LEU A 23 -8.33 1.58 -21.43
CA LEU A 23 -8.99 1.63 -22.74
C LEU A 23 -8.45 0.60 -23.73
N VAL A 24 -7.12 0.47 -23.83
CA VAL A 24 -6.46 -0.50 -24.72
C VAL A 24 -6.85 -1.94 -24.37
N LEU A 25 -6.95 -2.23 -23.07
CA LEU A 25 -7.23 -3.59 -22.59
C LEU A 25 -8.73 -3.93 -22.50
N LYS A 26 -9.62 -2.94 -22.64
CA LYS A 26 -11.07 -3.09 -22.52
C LYS A 26 -11.63 -4.24 -23.34
N LYS A 27 -11.29 -4.32 -24.63
CA LYS A 27 -11.80 -5.35 -25.55
C LYS A 27 -11.39 -6.77 -25.12
N LYS A 28 -10.22 -6.92 -24.50
CA LYS A 28 -9.73 -8.23 -24.04
C LYS A 28 -10.38 -8.60 -22.70
N ALA A 29 -10.59 -7.63 -21.82
CA ALA A 29 -11.20 -7.85 -20.52
C ALA A 29 -12.68 -8.20 -20.61
N SER A 30 -13.44 -7.57 -21.52
CA SER A 30 -14.90 -7.70 -21.60
C SER A 30 -15.41 -9.00 -22.27
N LYS A 31 -14.54 -9.99 -22.55
CA LYS A 31 -14.97 -11.25 -23.22
C LYS A 31 -15.88 -12.11 -22.34
N ASN A 32 -15.54 -12.29 -21.09
CA ASN A 32 -16.29 -13.08 -20.11
C ASN A 32 -15.85 -12.72 -18.68
N MET A 33 -16.50 -13.31 -17.67
CA MET A 33 -16.19 -13.05 -16.25
C MET A 33 -14.75 -13.45 -15.87
N ASP A 34 -14.25 -14.58 -16.35
CA ASP A 34 -12.88 -15.00 -16.10
C ASP A 34 -11.85 -14.02 -16.70
N SER A 35 -12.14 -13.49 -17.89
CA SER A 35 -11.30 -12.46 -18.52
C SER A 35 -11.31 -11.16 -17.75
N TYR A 36 -12.47 -10.77 -17.22
CA TYR A 36 -12.62 -9.51 -16.49
C TYR A 36 -12.01 -9.59 -15.08
N PHE A 37 -12.44 -10.57 -14.26
CA PHE A 37 -12.04 -10.65 -12.86
C PHE A 37 -10.69 -11.34 -12.63
N LEU A 38 -10.27 -12.24 -13.54
CA LEU A 38 -9.08 -13.06 -13.40
C LEU A 38 -8.09 -12.93 -14.59
N GLY A 39 -8.28 -11.95 -15.47
CA GLY A 39 -7.40 -11.77 -16.63
C GLY A 39 -7.34 -13.00 -17.57
N GLY A 40 -8.39 -13.83 -17.57
CA GLY A 40 -8.47 -15.07 -18.34
C GLY A 40 -7.55 -16.18 -17.82
N LYS A 41 -7.02 -16.06 -16.61
CA LYS A 41 -6.11 -17.04 -15.97
C LYS A 41 -4.84 -17.31 -16.81
N THR A 42 -4.34 -16.28 -17.49
CA THR A 42 -3.19 -16.37 -18.43
C THR A 42 -1.99 -15.56 -17.99
N LEU A 43 -2.10 -14.84 -16.88
CA LEU A 43 -1.08 -13.92 -16.41
C LEU A 43 0.12 -14.67 -15.79
N PRO A 44 1.37 -14.31 -16.12
CA PRO A 44 2.56 -14.94 -15.58
C PRO A 44 2.83 -14.46 -14.15
N PHE A 45 3.51 -15.31 -13.37
CA PHE A 45 3.77 -15.08 -11.94
C PHE A 45 4.52 -13.78 -11.67
N TYR A 46 5.47 -13.39 -12.51
CA TYR A 46 6.28 -12.18 -12.29
C TYR A 46 5.46 -10.90 -12.43
N MET A 47 4.51 -10.83 -13.37
CA MET A 47 3.61 -9.69 -13.50
C MET A 47 2.64 -9.61 -12.31
N LEU A 48 2.07 -10.74 -11.91
CA LEU A 48 1.16 -10.81 -10.77
C LEU A 48 1.88 -10.58 -9.44
N GLY A 49 3.14 -11.03 -9.32
CA GLY A 49 4.00 -10.75 -8.17
C GLY A 49 4.31 -9.26 -8.02
N LEU A 50 4.68 -8.60 -9.13
CA LEU A 50 4.85 -7.14 -9.16
C LEU A 50 3.55 -6.40 -8.83
N SER A 51 2.43 -6.84 -9.43
CA SER A 51 1.12 -6.28 -9.14
C SER A 51 0.73 -6.47 -7.67
N ASN A 52 1.01 -7.62 -7.08
CA ASN A 52 0.71 -7.87 -5.68
C ASN A 52 1.59 -7.05 -4.73
N ALA A 53 2.89 -6.94 -5.03
CA ALA A 53 3.82 -6.08 -4.31
C ALA A 53 3.41 -4.60 -4.40
N SER A 54 3.00 -4.12 -5.59
CA SER A 54 2.48 -2.77 -5.77
C SER A 54 1.25 -2.51 -4.90
N GLY A 55 0.31 -3.45 -4.84
CA GLY A 55 -0.90 -3.33 -4.01
C GLY A 55 -0.66 -3.39 -2.50
N GLN A 56 0.54 -3.78 -2.05
CA GLN A 56 0.95 -3.73 -0.65
C GLN A 56 1.79 -2.48 -0.31
N PHE A 57 1.98 -1.60 -1.26
CA PHE A 57 2.72 -0.35 -1.12
C PHE A 57 1.73 0.81 -1.15
N ASP A 58 1.29 1.29 0.00
CA ASP A 58 0.33 2.39 0.10
C ASP A 58 0.94 3.64 0.77
N ILE A 59 0.30 4.80 0.54
CA ILE A 59 0.76 6.09 1.05
C ILE A 59 0.77 6.10 2.58
N SER A 60 -0.36 5.75 3.19
CA SER A 60 -0.53 5.82 4.65
C SER A 60 0.41 4.85 5.35
N GLY A 61 0.55 3.63 4.83
CA GLY A 61 1.52 2.66 5.33
C GLY A 61 2.97 3.14 5.17
N THR A 62 3.29 3.87 4.10
CA THR A 62 4.62 4.45 3.92
C THR A 62 4.88 5.57 4.94
N MET A 63 3.92 6.47 5.17
CA MET A 63 4.02 7.51 6.20
C MET A 63 4.24 6.88 7.58
N TRP A 64 3.42 5.90 7.94
CA TRP A 64 3.56 5.16 9.19
C TRP A 64 4.91 4.46 9.34
N MET A 65 5.44 3.82 8.29
CA MET A 65 6.73 3.14 8.34
C MET A 65 7.91 4.11 8.46
N VAL A 66 7.84 5.29 7.82
CA VAL A 66 8.84 6.36 8.00
C VAL A 66 8.83 6.82 9.46
N THR A 67 7.64 7.03 10.04
CA THR A 67 7.48 7.37 11.46
C THR A 67 8.09 6.30 12.37
N LEU A 68 7.79 5.02 12.12
CA LEU A 68 8.36 3.92 12.90
C LEU A 68 9.89 3.87 12.81
N ALA A 69 10.45 4.00 11.61
CA ALA A 69 11.89 3.98 11.40
C ALA A 69 12.56 5.19 12.07
N PHE A 70 11.95 6.35 12.02
CA PHE A 70 12.42 7.56 12.69
C PHE A 70 12.48 7.37 14.22
N ILE A 71 11.37 6.96 14.84
CA ILE A 71 11.22 6.87 16.30
C ILE A 71 11.97 5.68 16.87
N TYR A 72 11.79 4.49 16.30
CA TYR A 72 12.23 3.20 16.86
C TYR A 72 13.48 2.63 16.20
N GLY A 73 13.99 3.27 15.14
CA GLY A 73 15.18 2.85 14.42
C GLY A 73 14.96 1.66 13.46
N ILE A 74 16.07 1.12 12.98
CA ILE A 74 16.10 0.06 11.96
C ILE A 74 15.36 -1.20 12.41
N LYS A 75 15.38 -1.52 13.69
CA LYS A 75 14.64 -2.66 14.27
C LYS A 75 13.14 -2.62 14.02
N SER A 76 12.56 -1.43 13.81
CA SER A 76 11.14 -1.27 13.50
C SER A 76 10.75 -1.83 12.14
N ALA A 77 11.71 -2.08 11.24
CA ALA A 77 11.46 -2.72 9.96
C ALA A 77 10.81 -4.10 10.08
N TRP A 78 11.05 -4.82 11.18
CA TRP A 78 10.40 -6.10 11.45
C TRP A 78 8.89 -5.99 11.63
N VAL A 79 8.38 -4.86 12.11
CA VAL A 79 6.96 -4.64 12.40
C VAL A 79 6.08 -4.80 11.15
N PRO A 80 6.28 -4.02 10.07
CA PRO A 80 5.51 -4.17 8.83
C PRO A 80 5.94 -5.37 7.99
N TRP A 81 7.11 -5.99 8.28
CA TRP A 81 7.66 -7.07 7.48
C TRP A 81 7.12 -8.44 7.89
N LEU A 82 7.08 -8.73 9.20
CA LEU A 82 6.82 -10.09 9.70
C LEU A 82 5.46 -10.65 9.27
N TRP A 83 4.40 -9.88 9.42
CA TRP A 83 3.05 -10.40 9.17
C TRP A 83 2.74 -10.67 7.68
N PRO A 84 3.01 -9.75 6.73
CA PRO A 84 2.75 -10.03 5.32
C PRO A 84 3.71 -11.07 4.74
N VAL A 85 4.97 -11.03 5.12
CA VAL A 85 5.97 -12.01 4.64
C VAL A 85 5.60 -13.42 5.09
N PHE A 86 5.23 -13.60 6.35
CA PHE A 86 4.83 -14.90 6.87
C PHE A 86 3.62 -15.46 6.12
N ASN A 87 2.62 -14.62 5.86
CA ASN A 87 1.46 -14.99 5.05
C ASN A 87 1.84 -15.38 3.62
N GLN A 88 2.68 -14.59 2.95
CA GLN A 88 3.12 -14.88 1.58
C GLN A 88 3.94 -16.19 1.48
N ILE A 89 4.78 -16.50 2.47
CA ILE A 89 5.51 -17.76 2.55
C ILE A 89 4.54 -18.93 2.72
N PHE A 90 3.55 -18.81 3.59
CA PHE A 90 2.52 -19.84 3.77
C PHE A 90 1.71 -20.07 2.50
N LEU A 91 1.32 -19.01 1.82
CA LEU A 91 0.65 -19.08 0.53
C LEU A 91 1.53 -19.81 -0.51
N MET A 92 2.81 -19.46 -0.59
CA MET A 92 3.77 -20.08 -1.51
C MET A 92 3.89 -21.58 -1.28
N VAL A 93 4.11 -21.99 -0.03
CA VAL A 93 4.43 -23.38 0.31
C VAL A 93 3.19 -24.28 0.26
N TYR A 94 2.03 -23.74 0.60
CA TYR A 94 0.85 -24.58 0.82
C TYR A 94 -0.37 -24.13 0.03
N LEU A 95 -0.91 -22.95 0.27
CA LEU A 95 -2.32 -22.66 -0.06
C LEU A 95 -2.54 -22.21 -1.51
N SER A 96 -1.61 -21.47 -2.12
CA SER A 96 -1.80 -20.91 -3.47
C SER A 96 -1.99 -21.97 -4.54
N VAL A 97 -1.29 -23.10 -4.40
CA VAL A 97 -1.41 -24.24 -5.35
C VAL A 97 -2.83 -24.83 -5.30
N TRP A 98 -3.37 -25.02 -4.11
CA TRP A 98 -4.73 -25.55 -3.91
C TRP A 98 -5.79 -24.61 -4.44
N LEU A 99 -5.68 -23.33 -4.09
CA LEU A 99 -6.59 -22.30 -4.56
C LEU A 99 -6.61 -22.21 -6.09
N ARG A 100 -5.45 -22.18 -6.73
CA ARG A 100 -5.39 -22.09 -8.18
C ARG A 100 -5.93 -23.35 -8.88
N ARG A 101 -5.71 -24.54 -8.32
CA ARG A 101 -6.24 -25.82 -8.85
C ARG A 101 -7.75 -25.93 -8.76
N SER A 102 -8.39 -25.27 -7.78
CA SER A 102 -9.85 -25.30 -7.62
C SER A 102 -10.60 -24.64 -8.77
N ASN A 103 -9.95 -23.79 -9.55
CA ASN A 103 -10.46 -23.11 -10.72
C ASN A 103 -11.72 -22.24 -10.45
N VAL A 104 -11.92 -21.81 -9.24
CA VAL A 104 -13.03 -20.95 -8.80
C VAL A 104 -12.79 -19.49 -9.16
N LEU A 105 -13.82 -18.64 -8.98
CA LEU A 105 -13.75 -17.19 -9.18
C LEU A 105 -13.46 -16.43 -7.89
N THR A 106 -13.93 -16.95 -6.75
CA THR A 106 -13.83 -16.28 -5.43
C THR A 106 -13.41 -17.26 -4.34
N GLY A 107 -12.95 -16.70 -3.21
CA GLY A 107 -12.65 -17.49 -2.02
C GLY A 107 -13.89 -18.13 -1.37
N ALA A 108 -15.05 -17.51 -1.51
CA ALA A 108 -16.29 -18.08 -1.01
C ALA A 108 -16.70 -19.32 -1.82
N GLU A 109 -16.57 -19.25 -3.14
CA GLU A 109 -16.82 -20.41 -4.02
C GLU A 109 -15.86 -21.57 -3.70
N TRP A 110 -14.60 -21.27 -3.34
CA TRP A 110 -13.64 -22.29 -2.92
C TRP A 110 -14.10 -23.10 -1.71
N ILE A 111 -14.76 -22.47 -0.74
CA ILE A 111 -15.33 -23.17 0.43
C ILE A 111 -16.33 -24.25 -0.02
N GLN A 112 -17.21 -23.93 -0.96
CA GLN A 112 -18.17 -24.91 -1.47
C GLN A 112 -17.51 -26.01 -2.31
N THR A 113 -16.49 -25.67 -3.08
CA THR A 113 -15.68 -26.65 -3.83
C THR A 113 -14.96 -27.63 -2.90
N ARG A 114 -14.47 -27.13 -1.74
CA ARG A 114 -13.73 -27.93 -0.76
C ARG A 114 -14.63 -28.81 0.13
N PHE A 115 -15.75 -28.26 0.60
CA PHE A 115 -16.58 -28.89 1.64
C PHE A 115 -17.97 -29.34 1.15
N GLY A 116 -18.26 -29.16 -0.13
CA GLY A 116 -19.54 -29.47 -0.73
C GLY A 116 -20.62 -28.40 -0.47
N LYS A 117 -21.90 -28.79 -0.70
CA LYS A 117 -23.06 -27.88 -0.61
C LYS A 117 -23.94 -28.17 0.62
N ASN A 118 -23.38 -28.73 1.68
CA ASN A 118 -24.13 -28.96 2.92
C ASN A 118 -24.39 -27.63 3.67
N LYS A 119 -25.23 -27.68 4.73
CA LYS A 119 -25.61 -26.49 5.52
C LYS A 119 -24.39 -25.75 6.11
N GLY A 120 -23.39 -26.50 6.60
CA GLY A 120 -22.17 -25.93 7.18
C GLY A 120 -21.31 -25.20 6.11
N ALA A 121 -21.09 -25.81 4.95
CA ALA A 121 -20.37 -25.18 3.84
C ALA A 121 -21.12 -23.96 3.30
N SER A 122 -22.46 -24.00 3.25
CA SER A 122 -23.27 -22.86 2.84
C SER A 122 -23.18 -21.68 3.83
N LEU A 123 -23.20 -21.97 5.12
CA LEU A 123 -23.00 -20.95 6.16
C LEU A 123 -21.59 -20.35 6.08
N SER A 124 -20.56 -21.19 5.98
CA SER A 124 -19.17 -20.73 5.84
C SER A 124 -18.98 -19.88 4.59
N HIS A 125 -19.55 -20.26 3.44
CA HIS A 125 -19.56 -19.46 2.23
C HIS A 125 -20.16 -18.06 2.47
N THR A 126 -21.33 -17.99 3.11
CA THR A 126 -22.00 -16.72 3.41
C THR A 126 -21.15 -15.83 4.33
N ILE A 127 -20.55 -16.41 5.37
CA ILE A 127 -19.65 -15.69 6.28
C ILE A 127 -18.43 -15.12 5.52
N VAL A 128 -17.82 -15.91 4.62
CA VAL A 128 -16.69 -15.46 3.81
C VAL A 128 -17.09 -14.32 2.87
N VAL A 129 -18.28 -14.37 2.25
CA VAL A 129 -18.79 -13.26 1.41
C VAL A 129 -18.97 -11.98 2.24
N ILE A 130 -19.63 -12.07 3.39
CA ILE A 130 -19.86 -10.92 4.27
C ILE A 130 -18.52 -10.33 4.72
N TYR A 131 -17.60 -11.17 5.20
CA TYR A 131 -16.28 -10.74 5.64
C TYR A 131 -15.48 -10.06 4.51
N ALA A 132 -15.53 -10.65 3.31
CA ALA A 132 -14.85 -10.09 2.15
C ALA A 132 -15.40 -8.68 1.80
N LEU A 133 -16.72 -8.51 1.78
CA LEU A 133 -17.36 -7.22 1.46
C LEU A 133 -17.08 -6.16 2.53
N ILE A 134 -17.16 -6.52 3.82
CA ILE A 134 -16.80 -5.60 4.92
C ILE A 134 -15.32 -5.21 4.82
N GLY A 135 -14.44 -6.19 4.59
CA GLY A 135 -13.00 -5.94 4.43
C GLY A 135 -12.69 -5.02 3.24
N VAL A 136 -13.36 -5.24 2.11
CA VAL A 136 -13.23 -4.38 0.92
C VAL A 136 -13.68 -2.95 1.22
N LEU A 137 -14.86 -2.76 1.84
CA LEU A 137 -15.36 -1.43 2.20
C LEU A 137 -14.42 -0.71 3.15
N GLY A 138 -13.92 -1.40 4.18
CA GLY A 138 -12.95 -0.84 5.12
C GLY A 138 -11.66 -0.38 4.45
N PHE A 139 -11.13 -1.19 3.53
CA PHE A 139 -9.89 -0.87 2.80
C PHE A 139 -10.07 0.26 1.80
N LEU A 140 -11.20 0.30 1.08
CA LEU A 140 -11.51 1.40 0.17
C LEU A 140 -11.68 2.72 0.93
N SER A 141 -12.35 2.71 2.09
CA SER A 141 -12.54 3.88 2.95
C SER A 141 -11.20 4.39 3.52
N TYR A 142 -10.34 3.48 4.00
CA TYR A 142 -9.00 3.80 4.47
C TYR A 142 -8.16 4.48 3.38
N GLY A 143 -8.13 3.89 2.20
CA GLY A 143 -7.39 4.45 1.05
C GLY A 143 -7.95 5.79 0.60
N PHE A 144 -9.27 5.93 0.54
CA PHE A 144 -9.96 7.17 0.19
C PHE A 144 -9.57 8.35 1.11
N ILE A 145 -9.62 8.12 2.42
CA ILE A 145 -9.24 9.14 3.42
C ILE A 145 -7.74 9.45 3.32
N GLY A 146 -6.91 8.41 3.18
CA GLY A 146 -5.46 8.54 3.12
C GLY A 146 -4.99 9.39 1.93
N VAL A 147 -5.47 9.10 0.72
CA VAL A 147 -5.11 9.89 -0.47
C VAL A 147 -5.63 11.32 -0.39
N GLY A 148 -6.84 11.52 0.15
CA GLY A 148 -7.42 12.84 0.30
C GLY A 148 -6.58 13.75 1.17
N LYS A 149 -6.23 13.30 2.37
CA LYS A 149 -5.38 14.04 3.32
C LYS A 149 -3.98 14.29 2.77
N PHE A 150 -3.37 13.28 2.13
CA PHE A 150 -2.05 13.41 1.55
C PHE A 150 -2.02 14.45 0.43
N MET A 151 -3.01 14.41 -0.48
CA MET A 151 -3.05 15.32 -1.61
C MET A 151 -3.36 16.76 -1.23
N GLU A 152 -4.14 17.00 -0.17
CA GLU A 152 -4.38 18.35 0.36
C GLU A 152 -3.08 19.07 0.73
N ILE A 153 -2.06 18.34 1.20
CA ILE A 153 -0.77 18.93 1.59
C ILE A 153 -0.02 19.49 0.36
N PHE A 154 -0.09 18.78 -0.77
CA PHE A 154 0.63 19.16 -2.00
C PHE A 154 -0.18 20.04 -2.95
N PHE A 155 -1.50 19.91 -2.91
CA PHE A 155 -2.46 20.72 -3.66
C PHE A 155 -3.35 21.51 -2.67
N PRO A 156 -2.87 22.62 -2.08
CA PRO A 156 -3.68 23.43 -1.21
C PRO A 156 -4.95 23.89 -1.92
N TRP A 157 -6.09 23.85 -1.23
CA TRP A 157 -7.39 24.17 -1.85
C TRP A 157 -7.45 25.57 -2.46
N ASP A 158 -6.78 26.56 -1.85
CA ASP A 158 -6.70 27.93 -2.37
C ASP A 158 -6.13 28.00 -3.79
N PHE A 159 -5.27 27.03 -4.17
CA PHE A 159 -4.76 26.95 -5.53
C PHE A 159 -5.76 26.30 -6.48
N VAL A 160 -6.52 25.32 -6.02
CA VAL A 160 -7.46 24.54 -6.84
C VAL A 160 -8.80 25.26 -6.97
N SER A 161 -9.26 25.97 -5.92
CA SER A 161 -10.55 26.66 -5.87
C SER A 161 -10.72 27.70 -6.98
N GLN A 162 -9.65 28.33 -7.45
CA GLN A 162 -9.69 29.27 -8.57
C GLN A 162 -10.13 28.63 -9.91
N TYR A 163 -10.05 27.30 -10.04
CA TYR A 163 -10.44 26.55 -11.25
C TYR A 163 -11.78 25.81 -11.05
N VAL A 164 -12.36 25.84 -9.87
CA VAL A 164 -13.60 25.12 -9.53
C VAL A 164 -14.70 26.13 -9.26
N PRO A 165 -15.89 25.99 -9.87
CA PRO A 165 -16.96 27.01 -9.80
C PRO A 165 -17.77 26.99 -8.49
N PHE A 166 -17.35 26.19 -7.49
CA PHE A 166 -18.03 26.07 -6.20
C PHE A 166 -17.01 26.06 -5.07
N ASP A 167 -17.41 26.56 -3.92
CA ASP A 167 -16.61 26.56 -2.71
C ASP A 167 -16.90 25.31 -1.87
N ILE A 168 -15.87 24.73 -1.28
CA ILE A 168 -15.95 23.54 -0.43
C ILE A 168 -15.45 23.93 0.97
N PRO A 169 -16.22 23.67 2.05
CA PRO A 169 -15.73 23.83 3.41
C PRO A 169 -14.43 23.05 3.64
N ALA A 170 -13.49 23.62 4.38
CA ALA A 170 -12.14 23.07 4.56
C ALA A 170 -12.12 21.62 5.06
N GLU A 171 -13.13 21.24 5.86
CA GLU A 171 -13.28 19.85 6.35
C GLU A 171 -13.57 18.82 5.26
N TYR A 172 -14.14 19.25 4.11
CA TYR A 172 -14.48 18.35 2.97
C TYR A 172 -13.45 18.38 1.84
N VAL A 173 -12.43 19.22 1.91
CA VAL A 173 -11.36 19.28 0.90
C VAL A 173 -10.66 17.94 0.70
N PRO A 174 -10.23 17.20 1.75
CA PRO A 174 -9.68 15.85 1.59
C PRO A 174 -10.65 14.90 0.88
N HIS A 175 -11.96 15.01 1.14
CA HIS A 175 -12.96 14.17 0.49
C HIS A 175 -13.08 14.47 -1.02
N ALA A 176 -12.97 15.74 -1.41
CA ALA A 176 -12.98 16.12 -2.83
C ALA A 176 -11.77 15.50 -3.59
N TYR A 177 -10.57 15.56 -3.03
CA TYR A 177 -9.40 14.86 -3.58
C TYR A 177 -9.60 13.34 -3.59
N GLY A 178 -10.12 12.78 -2.50
CA GLY A 178 -10.46 11.36 -2.43
C GLY A 178 -11.38 10.94 -3.57
N ILE A 179 -12.48 11.67 -3.81
CA ILE A 179 -13.42 11.43 -4.92
C ILE A 179 -12.70 11.50 -6.26
N PHE A 180 -11.91 12.52 -6.51
CA PHE A 180 -11.21 12.71 -7.78
C PHE A 180 -10.27 11.53 -8.12
N PHE A 181 -9.37 11.16 -7.21
CA PHE A 181 -8.41 10.08 -7.47
C PHE A 181 -9.05 8.70 -7.49
N THR A 182 -10.04 8.44 -6.62
CA THR A 182 -10.77 7.16 -6.64
C THR A 182 -11.65 7.02 -7.89
N ALA A 183 -12.22 8.11 -8.40
CA ALA A 183 -12.96 8.09 -9.67
C ALA A 183 -12.06 7.68 -10.83
N ILE A 184 -10.85 8.25 -10.95
CA ILE A 184 -9.88 7.86 -11.98
C ILE A 184 -9.50 6.38 -11.85
N ALA A 185 -9.21 5.91 -10.62
CA ALA A 185 -8.90 4.51 -10.35
C ALA A 185 -10.06 3.60 -10.77
N THR A 186 -11.29 3.95 -10.40
CA THR A 186 -12.49 3.20 -10.75
C THR A 186 -12.69 3.13 -12.27
N ILE A 187 -12.48 4.22 -13.00
CA ILE A 187 -12.65 4.27 -14.46
C ILE A 187 -11.74 3.25 -15.15
N TYR A 188 -10.43 3.23 -14.88
CA TYR A 188 -9.57 2.27 -15.58
C TYR A 188 -9.82 0.83 -15.16
N VAL A 189 -10.22 0.57 -13.91
CA VAL A 189 -10.63 -0.76 -13.45
C VAL A 189 -11.89 -1.22 -14.17
N MET A 190 -12.92 -0.37 -14.25
CA MET A 190 -14.16 -0.68 -14.98
C MET A 190 -13.92 -0.97 -16.46
N LEU A 191 -12.95 -0.29 -17.08
CA LEU A 191 -12.62 -0.49 -18.49
C LEU A 191 -11.88 -1.81 -18.75
N GLY A 192 -10.88 -2.14 -17.97
CA GLY A 192 -9.97 -3.23 -18.29
C GLY A 192 -9.85 -4.36 -17.25
N GLY A 193 -10.60 -4.29 -16.14
CA GLY A 193 -10.62 -5.33 -15.10
C GLY A 193 -9.21 -5.72 -14.63
N MET A 194 -9.01 -7.00 -14.30
CA MET A 194 -7.74 -7.55 -13.81
C MET A 194 -6.56 -7.29 -14.77
N LEU A 195 -6.80 -7.29 -16.08
CA LEU A 195 -5.73 -7.04 -17.04
C LEU A 195 -5.20 -5.62 -16.94
N SER A 196 -6.09 -4.62 -16.81
CA SER A 196 -5.65 -3.23 -16.63
C SER A 196 -4.94 -3.04 -15.30
N ILE A 197 -5.44 -3.63 -14.22
CA ILE A 197 -4.81 -3.57 -12.90
C ILE A 197 -3.38 -4.08 -12.98
N VAL A 198 -3.15 -5.27 -13.51
CA VAL A 198 -1.81 -5.87 -13.56
C VAL A 198 -0.84 -5.04 -14.41
N TRP A 199 -1.29 -4.53 -15.57
CA TRP A 199 -0.43 -3.70 -16.41
C TRP A 199 -0.15 -2.32 -15.79
N THR A 200 -1.15 -1.69 -15.19
CA THR A 200 -0.94 -0.41 -14.47
C THR A 200 -0.02 -0.62 -13.27
N ASP A 201 -0.21 -1.70 -12.50
CA ASP A 201 0.62 -2.01 -11.34
C ASP A 201 2.10 -2.22 -11.68
N VAL A 202 2.40 -2.85 -12.84
CA VAL A 202 3.79 -2.99 -13.32
C VAL A 202 4.43 -1.63 -13.58
N VAL A 203 3.71 -0.73 -14.26
CA VAL A 203 4.19 0.64 -14.51
C VAL A 203 4.32 1.40 -13.20
N GLN A 204 3.34 1.31 -12.34
CA GLN A 204 3.31 1.95 -11.02
C GLN A 204 4.48 1.50 -10.15
N PHE A 205 4.74 0.20 -10.10
CA PHE A 205 5.86 -0.36 -9.34
C PHE A 205 7.22 0.12 -9.88
N ALA A 206 7.37 0.24 -11.20
CA ALA A 206 8.57 0.80 -11.80
C ALA A 206 8.78 2.27 -11.38
N ILE A 207 7.73 3.10 -11.42
CA ILE A 207 7.78 4.49 -10.96
C ILE A 207 8.17 4.57 -9.48
N MET A 208 7.54 3.77 -8.63
CA MET A 208 7.87 3.72 -7.19
C MET A 208 9.31 3.28 -6.93
N THR A 209 9.81 2.32 -7.71
CA THR A 209 11.19 1.83 -7.61
C THR A 209 12.18 2.95 -7.95
N VAL A 210 11.96 3.66 -9.06
CA VAL A 210 12.80 4.79 -9.45
C VAL A 210 12.75 5.90 -8.39
N ALA A 211 11.56 6.23 -7.90
CA ALA A 211 11.40 7.21 -6.83
C ALA A 211 12.14 6.81 -5.55
N GLY A 212 12.02 5.56 -5.12
CA GLY A 212 12.71 5.03 -3.93
C GLY A 212 14.24 5.09 -4.06
N ILE A 213 14.79 4.68 -5.21
CA ILE A 213 16.23 4.77 -5.50
C ILE A 213 16.69 6.23 -5.50
N THR A 214 15.91 7.13 -6.10
CA THR A 214 16.25 8.55 -6.16
C THR A 214 16.31 9.18 -4.76
N ILE A 215 15.32 8.89 -3.91
CA ILE A 215 15.30 9.41 -2.53
C ILE A 215 16.46 8.86 -1.70
N ALA A 216 16.76 7.56 -1.81
CA ALA A 216 17.92 6.98 -1.16
C ALA A 216 19.23 7.64 -1.64
N GLY A 217 19.36 7.88 -2.94
CA GLY A 217 20.51 8.61 -3.51
C GLY A 217 20.63 10.04 -2.97
N ILE A 218 19.54 10.80 -2.90
CA ILE A 218 19.52 12.15 -2.32
C ILE A 218 19.96 12.11 -0.85
N ALA A 219 19.45 11.15 -0.06
CA ALA A 219 19.80 11.00 1.34
C ALA A 219 21.33 10.72 1.49
N MET A 220 21.87 9.79 0.72
CA MET A 220 23.30 9.44 0.74
C MET A 220 24.20 10.60 0.30
N MET A 221 23.74 11.45 -0.61
CA MET A 221 24.49 12.62 -1.07
C MET A 221 24.47 13.78 -0.07
N LYS A 222 23.37 13.93 0.69
CA LYS A 222 23.16 15.07 1.60
C LYS A 222 23.59 14.80 3.04
N VAL A 223 23.66 13.53 3.45
CA VAL A 223 23.85 13.15 4.86
C VAL A 223 24.95 12.10 4.96
N SER A 224 25.98 12.40 5.76
CA SER A 224 27.05 11.45 6.03
C SER A 224 26.64 10.45 7.13
N PRO A 225 27.22 9.24 7.16
CA PRO A 225 26.99 8.28 8.25
C PRO A 225 27.35 8.83 9.62
N GLU A 226 28.43 9.64 9.71
CA GLU A 226 28.88 10.25 10.97
C GLU A 226 27.85 11.25 11.48
N THR A 227 27.17 11.99 10.60
CA THR A 227 26.09 12.91 10.98
C THR A 227 24.96 12.13 11.63
N ILE A 228 24.51 11.02 11.03
CA ILE A 228 23.45 10.19 11.64
C ILE A 228 23.91 9.61 12.97
N ALA A 229 25.12 9.06 13.05
CA ALA A 229 25.64 8.48 14.29
C ALA A 229 25.72 9.49 15.45
N SER A 230 25.89 10.79 15.15
CA SER A 230 25.89 11.85 16.17
C SER A 230 24.49 12.28 16.64
N ILE A 231 23.43 11.95 15.89
CA ILE A 231 22.06 12.39 16.15
C ILE A 231 21.26 11.29 16.85
N VAL A 232 21.40 10.05 16.36
CA VAL A 232 20.56 8.94 16.83
C VAL A 232 21.04 8.37 18.15
N PRO A 233 20.13 7.89 19.02
CA PRO A 233 20.51 7.24 20.26
C PRO A 233 21.19 5.88 19.99
N ALA A 234 21.99 5.43 20.95
CA ALA A 234 22.61 4.11 20.90
C ALA A 234 21.57 3.01 20.69
N GLY A 235 21.82 2.12 19.74
CA GLY A 235 20.92 1.01 19.38
C GLY A 235 19.80 1.36 18.40
N TRP A 236 19.74 2.60 17.88
CA TRP A 236 18.82 2.98 16.81
C TRP A 236 19.13 2.23 15.51
N ASP A 237 20.39 2.06 15.19
CA ASP A 237 20.93 1.34 14.02
C ASP A 237 20.89 -0.19 14.15
N SER A 238 20.53 -0.72 15.34
CA SER A 238 20.43 -2.16 15.55
C SER A 238 19.28 -2.77 14.77
N LEU A 239 19.57 -3.84 14.03
CA LEU A 239 18.55 -4.65 13.36
C LEU A 239 17.83 -5.61 14.33
N MET A 240 18.51 -6.00 15.41
CA MET A 240 17.94 -6.93 16.41
C MET A 240 16.94 -6.20 17.30
N PRO A 241 15.69 -6.70 17.43
CA PRO A 241 14.65 -5.98 18.16
C PRO A 241 14.91 -5.88 19.67
N GLY A 242 15.57 -6.86 20.29
CA GLY A 242 15.69 -6.93 21.74
C GLY A 242 14.36 -7.15 22.46
N TRP A 243 14.38 -7.34 23.79
CA TRP A 243 13.16 -7.40 24.61
C TRP A 243 12.68 -6.01 25.02
N ASN A 244 13.60 -5.14 25.43
CA ASN A 244 13.32 -3.78 25.84
C ASN A 244 13.73 -2.79 24.75
N LEU A 245 13.04 -1.68 24.70
CA LEU A 245 13.38 -0.55 23.85
C LEU A 245 14.22 0.43 24.65
N ASP A 246 15.55 0.31 24.55
CA ASP A 246 16.50 1.23 25.18
C ASP A 246 16.90 2.32 24.18
N LEU A 247 15.98 3.22 23.87
CA LEU A 247 16.22 4.39 23.04
C LEU A 247 15.93 5.63 23.85
N HIS A 248 16.96 6.42 24.13
CA HIS A 248 16.88 7.69 24.83
C HIS A 248 17.32 8.81 23.89
N TRP A 249 16.34 9.51 23.34
CA TRP A 249 16.58 10.64 22.47
C TRP A 249 17.05 11.86 23.27
N THR A 250 17.91 12.69 22.67
CA THR A 250 18.38 13.96 23.26
C THR A 250 17.26 14.97 23.37
N ASP A 251 17.46 16.07 24.11
CA ASP A 251 16.47 17.10 24.37
C ASP A 251 15.85 17.72 23.11
N ILE A 252 16.58 17.75 21.99
CA ILE A 252 16.06 18.21 20.68
C ILE A 252 14.90 17.34 20.21
N PHE A 253 14.86 16.10 20.63
CA PHE A 253 13.85 15.10 20.28
C PHE A 253 12.99 14.69 21.49
N SER A 254 12.74 15.59 22.44
CA SER A 254 11.93 15.32 23.64
C SER A 254 10.55 14.76 23.33
N ASP A 255 9.94 15.25 22.23
CA ASP A 255 8.63 14.80 21.76
C ASP A 255 8.65 13.35 21.29
N VAL A 256 9.80 12.86 20.76
CA VAL A 256 9.97 11.45 20.40
C VAL A 256 9.95 10.57 21.66
N ASN A 257 10.60 10.98 22.74
CA ASN A 257 10.55 10.24 24.01
C ASN A 257 9.11 10.18 24.56
N THR A 258 8.39 11.29 24.46
CA THR A 258 6.97 11.34 24.85
C THR A 258 6.13 10.39 23.99
N LYS A 259 6.37 10.34 22.67
CA LYS A 259 5.70 9.41 21.78
C LYS A 259 5.99 7.95 22.11
N ILE A 260 7.26 7.61 22.40
CA ILE A 260 7.66 6.24 22.83
C ILE A 260 6.92 5.84 24.11
N MET A 261 6.82 6.74 25.09
CA MET A 261 6.08 6.47 26.32
C MET A 261 4.57 6.27 26.08
N ASN A 262 3.97 7.10 25.23
CA ASN A 262 2.55 7.03 24.92
C ASN A 262 2.19 5.77 24.12
N ASP A 263 3.06 5.31 23.22
CA ASP A 263 2.85 4.10 22.43
C ASP A 263 2.98 2.81 23.27
N GLN A 264 3.54 2.89 24.49
CA GLN A 264 3.72 1.78 25.42
C GLN A 264 4.54 0.61 24.84
N PHE A 265 5.44 0.89 23.90
CA PHE A 265 6.30 -0.12 23.26
C PHE A 265 7.60 -0.39 24.06
N GLY A 266 7.65 -0.07 25.34
CA GLY A 266 8.81 -0.34 26.19
C GLY A 266 9.26 -1.81 26.19
N LEU A 267 8.31 -2.75 26.08
CA LEU A 267 8.58 -4.17 25.86
C LEU A 267 8.51 -4.49 24.34
N PHE A 268 9.46 -3.97 23.59
CA PHE A 268 9.48 -4.05 22.14
C PHE A 268 9.49 -5.48 21.58
N GLY A 269 10.12 -6.41 22.29
CA GLY A 269 10.10 -7.83 21.97
C GLY A 269 8.70 -8.42 21.95
N ILE A 270 7.82 -8.03 22.88
CA ILE A 270 6.42 -8.46 22.90
C ILE A 270 5.68 -7.92 21.67
N PHE A 271 5.91 -6.65 21.30
CA PHE A 271 5.31 -6.07 20.12
C PHE A 271 5.72 -6.81 18.83
N ILE A 272 7.01 -7.14 18.69
CA ILE A 272 7.51 -7.95 17.57
C ILE A 272 6.87 -9.34 17.56
N MET A 273 6.72 -9.99 18.72
CA MET A 273 6.04 -11.29 18.82
C MET A 273 4.57 -11.20 18.43
N MET A 274 3.88 -10.12 18.80
CA MET A 274 2.50 -9.89 18.35
C MET A 274 2.41 -9.77 16.82
N MET A 275 3.37 -9.09 16.17
CA MET A 275 3.41 -8.99 14.71
C MET A 275 3.68 -10.34 14.04
N LEU A 276 4.54 -11.16 14.62
CA LEU A 276 4.77 -12.54 14.17
C LEU A 276 3.48 -13.37 14.27
N PHE A 277 2.83 -13.37 15.43
CA PHE A 277 1.57 -14.09 15.63
C PHE A 277 0.44 -13.58 14.72
N LYS A 278 0.37 -12.27 14.49
CA LYS A 278 -0.54 -11.70 13.49
C LYS A 278 -0.31 -12.30 12.11
N GLY A 279 0.96 -12.50 11.70
CA GLY A 279 1.31 -13.18 10.44
C GLY A 279 0.85 -14.64 10.41
N VAL A 280 1.03 -15.38 11.51
CA VAL A 280 0.56 -16.77 11.65
C VAL A 280 -0.96 -16.84 11.52
N PHE A 281 -1.71 -16.03 12.28
CA PHE A 281 -3.17 -16.03 12.24
C PHE A 281 -3.73 -15.59 10.89
N ASN A 282 -3.12 -14.59 10.25
CA ASN A 282 -3.46 -14.20 8.88
C ASN A 282 -3.28 -15.36 7.90
N SER A 283 -2.19 -16.13 8.05
CA SER A 283 -1.94 -17.30 7.22
C SER A 283 -3.03 -18.37 7.39
N MET A 284 -3.49 -18.58 8.61
CA MET A 284 -4.59 -19.50 8.90
C MET A 284 -5.92 -19.04 8.31
N ALA A 285 -6.16 -17.74 8.23
CA ALA A 285 -7.33 -17.14 7.59
C ALA A 285 -7.31 -17.26 6.06
N GLY A 286 -6.15 -17.51 5.46
CA GLY A 286 -5.96 -17.60 4.01
C GLY A 286 -5.55 -16.28 3.36
N PRO A 287 -5.63 -16.18 2.00
CA PRO A 287 -5.26 -14.97 1.30
C PRO A 287 -6.29 -13.86 1.53
N ALA A 288 -5.80 -12.62 1.55
CA ALA A 288 -6.69 -11.47 1.67
C ALA A 288 -7.70 -11.43 0.51
N PRO A 289 -9.01 -11.36 0.80
CA PRO A 289 -10.05 -11.40 -0.23
C PRO A 289 -10.04 -10.17 -1.13
N ASN A 290 -9.48 -9.07 -0.67
CA ASN A 290 -9.49 -7.78 -1.35
C ASN A 290 -8.42 -7.64 -2.46
N TYR A 291 -7.30 -8.39 -2.42
CA TYR A 291 -6.27 -8.32 -3.46
C TYR A 291 -5.53 -9.65 -3.71
N ASP A 292 -5.12 -10.41 -2.68
CA ASP A 292 -4.32 -11.63 -2.84
C ASP A 292 -5.09 -12.73 -3.58
N MET A 293 -6.35 -12.97 -3.17
CA MET A 293 -7.16 -14.07 -3.69
C MET A 293 -7.32 -14.00 -5.20
N GLN A 294 -7.70 -12.82 -5.73
CA GLN A 294 -7.94 -12.64 -7.15
C GLN A 294 -6.64 -12.83 -7.97
N LYS A 295 -5.51 -12.37 -7.45
CA LYS A 295 -4.21 -12.52 -8.12
C LYS A 295 -3.73 -13.97 -8.14
N ILE A 296 -3.91 -14.73 -7.05
CA ILE A 296 -3.63 -16.16 -6.99
C ILE A 296 -4.45 -16.93 -8.05
N LEU A 297 -5.74 -16.63 -8.11
CA LEU A 297 -6.66 -17.28 -9.05
C LEU A 297 -6.38 -16.89 -10.51
N SER A 298 -5.77 -15.74 -10.76
CA SER A 298 -5.38 -15.24 -12.09
C SER A 298 -4.14 -15.89 -12.69
N CYS A 299 -3.33 -16.59 -11.88
CA CYS A 299 -2.12 -17.27 -12.35
C CYS A 299 -2.43 -18.37 -13.38
N ARG A 300 -1.48 -18.66 -14.28
CA ARG A 300 -1.64 -19.70 -15.30
C ARG A 300 -1.84 -21.09 -14.72
N ASN A 301 -1.11 -21.42 -13.68
CA ASN A 301 -1.16 -22.73 -13.01
C ASN A 301 -0.75 -22.63 -11.54
N GLY A 302 -0.83 -23.74 -10.80
CA GLY A 302 -0.52 -23.77 -9.37
C GLY A 302 0.94 -23.46 -9.04
N LYS A 303 1.91 -23.86 -9.89
CA LYS A 303 3.32 -23.53 -9.70
C LYS A 303 3.56 -22.03 -9.79
N GLU A 304 2.96 -21.38 -10.79
CA GLU A 304 3.06 -19.93 -10.93
C GLU A 304 2.35 -19.19 -9.79
N ALA A 305 1.26 -19.72 -9.27
CA ALA A 305 0.59 -19.13 -8.09
C ALA A 305 1.49 -19.17 -6.83
N ALA A 306 2.21 -20.28 -6.63
CA ALA A 306 3.20 -20.38 -5.55
C ALA A 306 4.37 -19.39 -5.75
N LEU A 307 4.96 -19.36 -6.96
CA LEU A 307 6.06 -18.44 -7.29
C LEU A 307 5.64 -16.98 -7.15
N MET A 308 4.42 -16.64 -7.56
CA MET A 308 3.85 -15.29 -7.39
C MET A 308 3.85 -14.90 -5.92
N SER A 309 3.26 -15.71 -5.05
CA SER A 309 3.20 -15.42 -3.60
C SER A 309 4.60 -15.28 -3.01
N GLY A 310 5.52 -16.21 -3.29
CA GLY A 310 6.88 -16.16 -2.77
C GLY A 310 7.74 -15.02 -3.31
N SER A 311 7.42 -14.49 -4.48
CA SER A 311 8.16 -13.35 -5.08
C SER A 311 7.80 -12.00 -4.44
N VAL A 312 6.61 -11.84 -3.88
CA VAL A 312 6.11 -10.56 -3.33
C VAL A 312 7.03 -9.98 -2.26
N PRO A 313 7.44 -10.71 -1.21
CA PRO A 313 8.33 -10.17 -0.19
C PRO A 313 9.68 -9.69 -0.74
N VAL A 314 10.23 -10.44 -1.70
CA VAL A 314 11.54 -10.12 -2.31
C VAL A 314 11.44 -8.88 -3.18
N ILE A 315 10.41 -8.79 -4.02
CA ILE A 315 10.15 -7.66 -4.91
C ILE A 315 9.95 -6.37 -4.09
N LEU A 316 9.18 -6.48 -3.00
CA LEU A 316 8.80 -5.32 -2.18
C LEU A 316 9.95 -4.78 -1.33
N LEU A 317 10.91 -5.63 -0.94
CA LEU A 317 11.97 -5.31 0.01
C LEU A 317 12.77 -4.07 -0.43
N ILE A 318 13.33 -4.10 -1.63
CA ILE A 318 14.30 -3.09 -2.08
C ILE A 318 13.65 -1.71 -2.24
N PRO A 319 12.66 -1.49 -3.12
CA PRO A 319 12.14 -0.14 -3.36
C PRO A 319 11.47 0.47 -2.15
N ARG A 320 10.78 -0.35 -1.35
CA ARG A 320 10.06 0.12 -0.17
C ARG A 320 11.02 0.62 0.91
N TYR A 321 12.02 -0.18 1.27
CA TYR A 321 12.94 0.20 2.34
C TYR A 321 13.96 1.25 1.92
N LEU A 322 14.34 1.32 0.64
CA LEU A 322 15.12 2.44 0.14
C LEU A 322 14.37 3.77 0.30
N MET A 323 13.07 3.79 -0.02
CA MET A 323 12.25 4.99 0.16
C MET A 323 12.08 5.35 1.64
N ILE A 324 11.70 4.38 2.49
CA ILE A 324 11.49 4.60 3.92
C ILE A 324 12.77 5.13 4.58
N MET A 325 13.89 4.43 4.40
CA MET A 325 15.15 4.82 5.03
C MET A 325 15.70 6.13 4.46
N GLY A 326 15.54 6.37 3.17
CA GLY A 326 15.91 7.64 2.56
C GLY A 326 15.22 8.84 3.21
N PHE A 327 13.89 8.77 3.38
CA PHE A 327 13.13 9.81 4.07
C PHE A 327 13.47 9.90 5.56
N THR A 328 13.64 8.76 6.23
CA THR A 328 14.02 8.73 7.64
C THR A 328 15.35 9.42 7.90
N ILE A 329 16.39 9.14 7.08
CA ILE A 329 17.71 9.75 7.18
C ILE A 329 17.64 11.27 6.94
N LEU A 330 16.93 11.71 5.90
CA LEU A 330 16.72 13.14 5.64
C LEU A 330 15.99 13.83 6.79
N ALA A 331 14.94 13.20 7.33
CA ALA A 331 14.18 13.75 8.44
C ALA A 331 15.01 13.87 9.72
N LEU A 332 15.88 12.90 10.02
CA LEU A 332 16.78 12.95 11.17
C LEU A 332 17.81 14.08 11.06
N ALA A 333 18.44 14.17 9.90
CA ALA A 333 19.50 15.17 9.68
C ALA A 333 18.97 16.60 9.68
N PHE A 334 17.74 16.82 9.24
CA PHE A 334 17.14 18.13 9.07
C PHE A 334 15.86 18.33 9.90
N PHE A 335 15.76 17.65 11.05
CA PHE A 335 14.56 17.65 11.89
C PHE A 335 14.08 19.06 12.29
N LYS A 336 15.00 19.96 12.59
CA LYS A 336 14.70 21.33 12.98
C LYS A 336 13.97 22.15 11.92
N ASP A 337 14.11 21.75 10.67
CA ASP A 337 13.51 22.43 9.53
C ASP A 337 12.14 21.86 9.19
N LEU A 338 11.70 20.76 9.84
CA LEU A 338 10.40 20.12 9.59
C LEU A 338 9.32 20.74 10.47
N ASP A 339 8.21 21.14 9.86
CA ASP A 339 7.00 21.54 10.58
C ASP A 339 6.09 20.32 10.76
N LEU A 340 6.16 19.72 11.94
CA LEU A 340 5.35 18.55 12.31
C LEU A 340 4.09 18.94 13.11
N THR A 341 3.78 20.24 13.17
CA THR A 341 2.66 20.74 13.96
C THR A 341 1.36 20.64 13.19
N THR A 342 0.37 20.00 13.76
CA THR A 342 -0.99 19.96 13.20
C THR A 342 -1.71 21.29 13.38
N LYS A 343 -2.82 21.50 12.68
CA LYS A 343 -3.71 22.68 12.85
C LYS A 343 -4.19 22.86 14.30
N THR A 344 -4.15 21.83 15.13
CA THR A 344 -4.54 21.84 16.55
C THR A 344 -3.37 22.08 17.50
N GLY A 345 -2.14 22.27 16.99
CA GLY A 345 -0.93 22.50 17.78
C GLY A 345 -0.27 21.23 18.32
N ALA A 346 -0.79 20.05 18.02
CA ALA A 346 -0.16 18.77 18.40
C ALA A 346 0.90 18.35 17.36
N ILE A 347 1.95 17.65 17.82
CA ILE A 347 2.97 17.09 16.93
C ILE A 347 2.46 15.77 16.35
N ASP A 348 2.53 15.68 15.01
CA ASP A 348 2.20 14.46 14.26
C ASP A 348 3.41 14.02 13.43
N PHE A 349 4.02 12.93 13.85
CA PHE A 349 5.19 12.36 13.16
C PHE A 349 4.86 11.77 11.78
N GLU A 350 3.60 11.54 11.44
CA GLU A 350 3.23 11.13 10.08
C GLU A 350 3.45 12.26 9.06
N LEU A 351 3.54 13.52 9.52
CA LEU A 351 3.90 14.67 8.69
C LEU A 351 5.38 14.68 8.26
N ILE A 352 6.22 13.81 8.80
CA ILE A 352 7.63 13.67 8.38
C ILE A 352 7.75 13.45 6.87
N LEU A 353 7.02 12.48 6.32
CA LEU A 353 7.10 12.15 4.90
C LEU A 353 6.72 13.34 3.99
N PRO A 354 5.53 13.97 4.13
CA PRO A 354 5.17 15.10 3.27
C PRO A 354 6.08 16.31 3.44
N ASN A 355 6.54 16.61 4.67
CA ASN A 355 7.48 17.70 4.91
C ASN A 355 8.84 17.43 4.28
N ALA A 356 9.37 16.22 4.42
CA ALA A 356 10.64 15.84 3.79
C ALA A 356 10.56 15.91 2.25
N ILE A 357 9.43 15.53 1.66
CA ILE A 357 9.19 15.71 0.22
C ILE A 357 9.27 17.20 -0.15
N ASN A 358 8.56 18.06 0.58
CA ASN A 358 8.49 19.49 0.30
C ASN A 358 9.85 20.20 0.39
N GLN A 359 10.74 19.77 1.30
CA GLN A 359 11.98 20.47 1.57
C GLN A 359 13.17 19.93 0.80
N PHE A 360 13.25 18.61 0.58
CA PHE A 360 14.48 17.98 0.11
C PHE A 360 14.40 17.45 -1.31
N VAL A 361 13.21 17.30 -1.86
CA VAL A 361 13.03 16.72 -3.19
C VAL A 361 13.08 17.80 -4.27
N PRO A 362 13.99 17.70 -5.26
CA PRO A 362 14.07 18.65 -6.36
C PRO A 362 12.82 18.64 -7.24
N VAL A 363 12.60 19.76 -7.91
CA VAL A 363 11.54 19.92 -8.92
C VAL A 363 11.69 18.85 -10.02
N GLY A 364 10.60 18.30 -10.50
CA GLY A 364 10.54 17.16 -11.43
C GLY A 364 10.66 15.80 -10.74
N VAL A 365 11.60 15.65 -9.80
CA VAL A 365 11.68 14.48 -8.92
C VAL A 365 10.49 14.45 -7.96
N CYS A 366 10.03 15.62 -7.50
CA CYS A 366 8.83 15.75 -6.68
C CYS A 366 7.60 15.21 -7.41
N GLY A 367 7.39 15.62 -8.66
CA GLY A 367 6.29 15.11 -9.49
C GLY A 367 6.36 13.59 -9.70
N LEU A 368 7.56 13.04 -9.94
CA LEU A 368 7.77 11.60 -10.09
C LEU A 368 7.45 10.84 -8.78
N LEU A 369 7.90 11.38 -7.64
CA LEU A 369 7.64 10.79 -6.33
C LEU A 369 6.16 10.80 -5.97
N LEU A 370 5.49 11.95 -6.19
CA LEU A 370 4.06 12.06 -5.95
C LEU A 370 3.24 11.16 -6.88
N ALA A 371 3.64 11.05 -8.16
CA ALA A 371 3.06 10.07 -9.08
C ALA A 371 3.29 8.63 -8.57
N GLY A 372 4.46 8.32 -8.00
CA GLY A 372 4.76 7.02 -7.38
C GLY A 372 3.90 6.72 -6.14
N LEU A 373 3.69 7.70 -5.27
CA LEU A 373 2.84 7.54 -4.09
C LEU A 373 1.35 7.44 -4.46
N LEU A 374 0.90 8.24 -5.44
CA LEU A 374 -0.44 8.07 -6.03
C LEU A 374 -0.60 6.71 -6.69
N ALA A 375 0.44 6.25 -7.37
CA ALA A 375 0.47 4.92 -7.96
C ALA A 375 0.29 3.81 -6.90
N ALA A 376 0.97 3.94 -5.77
CA ALA A 376 0.82 3.04 -4.64
C ALA A 376 -0.63 2.98 -4.13
N PHE A 377 -1.26 4.14 -3.93
CA PHE A 377 -2.67 4.22 -3.57
C PHE A 377 -3.58 3.58 -4.64
N MET A 378 -3.41 3.99 -5.92
CA MET A 378 -4.28 3.54 -7.01
C MET A 378 -4.18 2.03 -7.26
N SER A 379 -3.01 1.41 -7.07
CA SER A 379 -2.82 -0.05 -7.16
C SER A 379 -3.63 -0.79 -6.10
N THR A 380 -3.50 -0.37 -4.85
CA THR A 380 -4.24 -0.97 -3.71
C THR A 380 -5.75 -0.78 -3.88
N PHE A 381 -6.17 0.44 -4.21
CA PHE A 381 -7.59 0.76 -4.45
C PHE A 381 -8.16 -0.05 -5.62
N ALA A 382 -7.47 -0.10 -6.75
CA ALA A 382 -7.92 -0.80 -7.96
C ALA A 382 -8.08 -2.31 -7.74
N SER A 383 -7.11 -2.94 -7.09
CA SER A 383 -7.16 -4.36 -6.76
C SER A 383 -8.34 -4.67 -5.85
N THR A 384 -8.57 -3.84 -4.83
CA THR A 384 -9.67 -3.96 -3.88
C THR A 384 -11.02 -3.72 -4.56
N ALA A 385 -11.12 -2.69 -5.41
CA ALA A 385 -12.34 -2.37 -6.16
C ALA A 385 -12.72 -3.45 -7.19
N ASN A 386 -11.76 -4.21 -7.72
CA ASN A 386 -12.05 -5.35 -8.60
C ASN A 386 -12.54 -6.60 -7.85
N ALA A 387 -12.17 -6.76 -6.59
CA ALA A 387 -12.53 -7.95 -5.80
C ALA A 387 -14.01 -7.94 -5.39
N ALA A 388 -14.57 -6.80 -4.95
CA ALA A 388 -15.96 -6.71 -4.47
C ALA A 388 -16.99 -7.16 -5.51
N PRO A 389 -16.98 -6.65 -6.78
CA PRO A 389 -17.92 -7.10 -7.79
C PRO A 389 -17.83 -8.60 -8.10
N ALA A 390 -16.64 -9.22 -7.97
CA ALA A 390 -16.51 -10.66 -8.15
C ALA A 390 -17.34 -11.42 -7.12
N TYR A 391 -17.29 -11.05 -5.83
CA TYR A 391 -18.12 -11.64 -4.78
C TYR A 391 -19.60 -11.31 -4.98
N ILE A 392 -19.96 -10.09 -5.31
CA ILE A 392 -21.35 -9.68 -5.52
C ILE A 392 -21.97 -10.46 -6.70
N VAL A 393 -21.30 -10.49 -7.84
CA VAL A 393 -21.83 -11.12 -9.05
C VAL A 393 -21.81 -12.64 -8.94
N ASN A 394 -20.71 -13.24 -8.49
CA ASN A 394 -20.57 -14.69 -8.46
C ASN A 394 -21.33 -15.35 -7.29
N ASP A 395 -21.20 -14.78 -6.09
CA ASP A 395 -21.62 -15.44 -4.86
C ASP A 395 -22.99 -14.97 -4.35
N ILE A 396 -23.46 -13.79 -4.80
CA ILE A 396 -24.78 -13.27 -4.45
C ILE A 396 -25.71 -13.33 -5.68
N TYR A 397 -25.41 -12.56 -6.75
CA TYR A 397 -26.33 -12.42 -7.87
C TYR A 397 -26.62 -13.76 -8.56
N LYS A 398 -25.62 -14.49 -9.03
CA LYS A 398 -25.80 -15.77 -9.70
C LYS A 398 -26.42 -16.87 -8.82
N LYS A 399 -26.29 -16.75 -7.50
CA LYS A 399 -26.74 -17.79 -6.57
C LYS A 399 -28.18 -17.59 -6.10
N TYR A 400 -28.62 -16.33 -6.00
CA TYR A 400 -29.90 -15.99 -5.37
C TYR A 400 -30.87 -15.24 -6.30
N ILE A 401 -30.37 -14.71 -7.43
CA ILE A 401 -31.16 -13.99 -8.45
C ILE A 401 -31.03 -14.68 -9.81
#